data_aae83ca581767e3f9878484b3fbc3a36
#
_entry.id   aae83ca581767e3f9878484b3fbc3a36
#
_cell.length_a   1.000
_cell.length_b   1.000
_cell.length_c   1.000
_cell.angle_alpha   90.00
_cell.angle_beta   90.00
_cell.angle_gamma   90.00
#
_symmetry.space_group_name_H-M   'P 1'
#
loop_
_entity.id
_entity.type
_entity.pdbx_description
1 polymer ?
#
loop_
_entity_poly.entity_id
_entity_poly.type
_entity_poly.pdbx_seq_one_letter_code
_entity_poly.pdbx_strand_id
1 'polypeptide(L)'
;MDIYHIWFNLKEGVKDVEFSDSARTYFEHLKEQQRLTAYRITRCKLGLGHPSLPEWHVMLEFDGLAQLDSAFEHVSARKGPVESFHQAVNSKVTDLIFALYRDFPDAWRERGQERF
;
A
#
# COMPACT_ATOMS: atom_id res chain seq x y z
N MET A 1 12.39 -7.61 -2.40
CA MET A 1 11.14 -6.98 -1.89
C MET A 1 10.12 -6.95 -3.01
N ASP A 2 8.89 -7.21 -2.67
CA ASP A 2 7.75 -6.95 -3.54
C ASP A 2 7.05 -5.70 -3.01
N ILE A 3 6.75 -4.77 -3.90
CA ILE A 3 6.24 -3.46 -3.53
C ILE A 3 4.86 -3.27 -4.17
N TYR A 4 3.85 -3.16 -3.32
CA TYR A 4 2.48 -2.93 -3.76
C TYR A 4 2.20 -1.42 -3.75
N HIS A 5 1.91 -0.89 -4.92
CA HIS A 5 1.65 0.53 -5.12
C HIS A 5 0.16 0.79 -5.19
N ILE A 6 -0.27 1.83 -4.50
CA ILE A 6 -1.67 2.27 -4.52
C ILE A 6 -1.69 3.76 -4.78
N TRP A 7 -2.30 4.19 -5.88
CA TRP A 7 -2.59 5.61 -6.14
C TRP A 7 -4.07 5.86 -5.92
N PHE A 8 -4.39 7.01 -5.38
CA PHE A 8 -5.78 7.37 -5.08
C PHE A 8 -5.91 8.86 -4.86
N ASN A 9 -7.17 9.32 -4.88
CA ASN A 9 -7.55 10.65 -4.42
C ASN A 9 -8.33 10.51 -3.11
N LEU A 10 -8.33 11.54 -2.29
CA LEU A 10 -9.22 11.60 -1.13
C LEU A 10 -10.62 12.00 -1.59
N LYS A 11 -11.62 11.41 -0.98
CA LYS A 11 -13.01 11.84 -1.19
C LYS A 11 -13.19 13.27 -0.71
N GLU A 12 -14.16 13.97 -1.30
CA GLU A 12 -14.50 15.34 -0.90
C GLU A 12 -14.78 15.40 0.61
N GLY A 13 -14.24 16.43 1.25
CA GLY A 13 -14.42 16.67 2.68
C GLY A 13 -13.48 15.88 3.60
N VAL A 14 -12.71 14.94 3.08
CA VAL A 14 -11.72 14.20 3.86
C VAL A 14 -10.49 15.08 4.08
N LYS A 15 -10.07 15.22 5.33
CA LYS A 15 -8.88 15.98 5.69
C LYS A 15 -7.62 15.12 5.54
N ASP A 16 -6.57 15.72 5.00
CA ASP A 16 -5.32 15.02 4.68
C ASP A 16 -4.64 14.41 5.91
N VAL A 17 -4.53 15.15 7.01
CA VAL A 17 -3.92 14.64 8.25
C VAL A 17 -4.76 13.52 8.86
N GLU A 18 -6.08 13.65 8.87
CA GLU A 18 -6.99 12.62 9.35
C GLU A 18 -6.83 11.32 8.57
N PHE A 19 -6.75 11.42 7.24
CA PHE A 19 -6.47 10.27 6.39
C PHE A 19 -5.12 9.64 6.73
N SER A 20 -4.08 10.45 6.82
CA SER A 20 -2.72 9.98 7.11
C SER A 20 -2.66 9.25 8.46
N ASP A 21 -3.32 9.76 9.47
CA ASP A 21 -3.37 9.11 10.79
C ASP A 21 -4.09 7.76 10.73
N SER A 22 -5.21 7.68 10.04
CA SER A 22 -5.94 6.43 9.84
C SER A 22 -5.11 5.40 9.07
N ALA A 23 -4.42 5.82 8.02
CA ALA A 23 -3.58 4.95 7.22
C ALA A 23 -2.39 4.43 8.04
N ARG A 24 -1.74 5.27 8.82
CA ARG A 24 -0.64 4.85 9.70
C ARG A 24 -1.10 3.83 10.72
N THR A 25 -2.22 4.04 11.36
CA THR A 25 -2.79 3.09 12.33
C THR A 25 -3.00 1.72 11.70
N TYR A 26 -3.55 1.69 10.50
CA TYR A 26 -3.77 0.46 9.74
C TYR A 26 -2.45 -0.23 9.40
N PHE A 27 -1.52 0.49 8.79
CA PHE A 27 -0.26 -0.11 8.35
C PHE A 27 0.64 -0.52 9.52
N GLU A 28 0.66 0.24 10.60
CA GLU A 28 1.39 -0.16 11.81
C GLU A 28 0.81 -1.44 12.41
N HIS A 29 -0.50 -1.61 12.38
CA HIS A 29 -1.14 -2.86 12.81
C HIS A 29 -0.65 -4.04 11.97
N LEU A 30 -0.60 -3.90 10.64
CA LEU A 30 -0.11 -4.95 9.76
C LEU A 30 1.38 -5.26 10.03
N LYS A 31 2.19 -4.26 10.31
CA LYS A 31 3.60 -4.45 10.69
C LYS A 31 3.73 -5.22 12.00
N GLU A 32 2.96 -4.88 13.00
CA GLU A 32 2.96 -5.58 14.30
C GLU A 32 2.59 -7.05 14.15
N GLN A 33 1.71 -7.36 13.20
CA GLN A 33 1.31 -8.73 12.85
C GLN A 33 2.31 -9.43 11.93
N GLN A 34 3.44 -8.80 11.60
CA GLN A 34 4.44 -9.30 10.66
C GLN A 34 3.88 -9.60 9.25
N ARG A 35 2.84 -8.87 8.85
CA ARG A 35 2.18 -9.00 7.55
C ARG A 35 2.59 -7.90 6.57
N LEU A 36 3.45 -7.00 7.01
CA LEU A 36 3.98 -5.89 6.23
C LEU A 36 5.38 -5.56 6.76
N THR A 37 6.33 -5.34 5.88
CA THR A 37 7.71 -5.04 6.28
C THR A 37 7.89 -3.53 6.47
N ALA A 38 7.44 -2.73 5.51
CA ALA A 38 7.56 -1.28 5.56
C ALA A 38 6.48 -0.63 4.70
N TYR A 39 6.25 0.63 4.90
CA TYR A 39 5.32 1.40 4.06
C TYR A 39 5.77 2.84 3.95
N ARG A 40 5.24 3.52 2.94
CA ARG A 40 5.44 4.95 2.74
C ARG A 40 4.15 5.56 2.22
N ILE A 41 3.75 6.68 2.83
CA ILE A 41 2.61 7.48 2.39
C ILE A 41 3.17 8.74 1.76
N THR A 42 2.86 8.96 0.49
CA THR A 42 3.34 10.14 -0.26
C THR A 42 2.19 10.87 -0.93
N ARG A 43 2.39 12.13 -1.20
CA ARG A 43 1.45 13.00 -1.90
C ARG A 43 2.19 13.76 -2.98
N CYS A 44 1.56 13.97 -4.12
CA CYS A 44 2.10 14.81 -5.20
C CYS A 44 2.50 16.18 -4.65
N LYS A 45 3.72 16.60 -4.96
CA LYS A 45 4.28 17.86 -4.48
C LYS A 45 4.30 18.89 -5.59
N LEU A 46 3.91 20.13 -5.26
CA LEU A 46 3.97 21.28 -6.16
C LEU A 46 3.16 21.10 -7.46
N GLY A 47 2.16 20.24 -7.47
CA GLY A 47 1.39 19.97 -8.68
C GLY A 47 2.15 19.22 -9.77
N LEU A 48 3.32 18.65 -9.47
CA LEU A 48 4.20 17.95 -10.43
C LEU A 48 3.83 16.47 -10.56
N GLY A 49 2.55 16.19 -10.65
CA GLY A 49 2.05 14.82 -10.83
C GLY A 49 1.89 14.46 -12.30
N HIS A 50 1.88 13.15 -12.56
CA HIS A 50 1.54 12.63 -13.87
C HIS A 50 0.02 12.75 -14.10
N PRO A 51 -0.44 13.20 -15.28
CA PRO A 51 -1.88 13.42 -15.53
C PRO A 51 -2.73 12.16 -15.41
N SER A 52 -2.14 10.98 -15.57
CA SER A 52 -2.87 9.71 -15.47
C SER A 52 -2.86 9.10 -14.07
N LEU A 53 -2.18 9.73 -13.10
CA LEU A 53 -2.07 9.21 -11.74
C LEU A 53 -2.78 10.13 -10.75
N PRO A 54 -3.53 9.57 -9.78
CA PRO A 54 -4.09 10.32 -8.68
C PRO A 54 -3.03 11.00 -7.81
N GLU A 55 -3.48 11.89 -6.92
CA GLU A 55 -2.61 12.76 -6.13
C GLU A 55 -1.79 12.03 -5.07
N TRP A 56 -2.39 11.00 -4.44
CA TRP A 56 -1.76 10.25 -3.36
C TRP A 56 -1.16 8.95 -3.85
N HIS A 57 -0.05 8.56 -3.24
CA HIS A 57 0.64 7.32 -3.57
C HIS A 57 1.16 6.67 -2.31
N VAL A 58 0.71 5.45 -2.06
CA VAL A 58 1.16 4.61 -0.96
C VAL A 58 1.95 3.44 -1.52
N MET A 59 3.05 3.12 -0.87
CA MET A 59 3.87 1.95 -1.18
C MET A 59 3.87 1.03 0.04
N LEU A 60 3.53 -0.24 -0.17
CA LEU A 60 3.56 -1.27 0.85
C LEU A 60 4.63 -2.29 0.45
N GLU A 61 5.64 -2.45 1.29
CA GLU A 61 6.78 -3.33 1.01
C GLU A 61 6.62 -4.65 1.75
N PHE A 62 6.76 -5.74 1.00
CA PHE A 62 6.67 -7.10 1.50
C PHE A 62 7.97 -7.85 1.20
N ASP A 63 8.36 -8.76 2.09
CA ASP A 63 9.55 -9.59 1.88
C ASP A 63 9.40 -10.53 0.68
N GLY A 64 8.16 -10.89 0.36
CA GLY A 64 7.84 -11.72 -0.79
C GLY A 64 6.33 -11.92 -0.92
N LEU A 65 5.91 -12.68 -1.92
CA LEU A 65 4.50 -12.94 -2.21
C LEU A 65 3.77 -13.65 -1.08
N ALA A 66 4.48 -14.48 -0.29
CA ALA A 66 3.85 -15.18 0.84
C ALA A 66 3.37 -14.20 1.92
N GLN A 67 4.17 -13.19 2.23
CA GLN A 67 3.79 -12.15 3.18
C GLN A 67 2.64 -11.29 2.64
N LEU A 68 2.70 -10.92 1.36
CA LEU A 68 1.64 -10.16 0.70
C LEU A 68 0.31 -10.93 0.74
N ASP A 69 0.34 -12.20 0.39
CA ASP A 69 -0.84 -13.08 0.44
C ASP A 69 -1.41 -13.17 1.85
N SER A 70 -0.55 -13.35 2.84
CA SER A 70 -0.93 -13.35 4.26
C SER A 70 -1.62 -12.05 4.68
N ALA A 71 -1.13 -10.90 4.21
CA ALA A 71 -1.75 -9.61 4.49
C ALA A 71 -3.14 -9.51 3.87
N PHE A 72 -3.28 -9.92 2.61
CA PHE A 72 -4.56 -9.90 1.90
C PHE A 72 -5.58 -10.86 2.54
N GLU A 73 -5.17 -12.06 2.93
CA GLU A 73 -6.03 -12.99 3.65
C GLU A 73 -6.52 -12.41 4.96
N HIS A 74 -5.64 -11.78 5.71
CA HIS A 74 -5.96 -11.15 7.00
C HIS A 74 -7.00 -10.04 6.83
N VAL A 75 -6.85 -9.19 5.84
CA VAL A 75 -7.80 -8.12 5.53
C VAL A 75 -9.11 -8.68 4.99
N SER A 76 -9.05 -9.67 4.10
CA SER A 76 -10.22 -10.32 3.50
C SER A 76 -11.09 -11.05 4.50
N ALA A 77 -10.51 -11.51 5.60
CA ALA A 77 -11.25 -12.19 6.68
C ALA A 77 -12.31 -11.28 7.31
N ARG A 78 -12.15 -9.97 7.20
CA ARG A 78 -13.08 -8.94 7.71
C ARG A 78 -13.43 -9.14 9.18
N LYS A 79 -12.40 -9.40 10.00
CA LYS A 79 -12.56 -9.71 11.42
C LYS A 79 -11.70 -8.78 12.29
N GLY A 80 -12.20 -8.49 13.48
CA GLY A 80 -11.47 -7.82 14.54
C GLY A 80 -11.01 -6.41 14.19
N PRO A 81 -9.91 -5.96 14.82
CA PRO A 81 -9.44 -4.57 14.64
C PRO A 81 -9.04 -4.24 13.20
N VAL A 82 -8.55 -5.22 12.42
CA VAL A 82 -8.11 -4.97 11.05
C VAL A 82 -9.26 -4.50 10.15
N GLU A 83 -10.46 -5.01 10.34
CA GLU A 83 -11.62 -4.56 9.57
C GLU A 83 -11.95 -3.11 9.85
N SER A 84 -11.91 -2.70 11.11
CA SER A 84 -12.14 -1.30 11.50
C SER A 84 -11.08 -0.37 10.89
N PHE A 85 -9.82 -0.77 10.91
CA PHE A 85 -8.72 0.01 10.33
C PHE A 85 -8.85 0.11 8.82
N HIS A 86 -9.15 -1.00 8.16
CA HIS A 86 -9.36 -1.05 6.71
C HIS A 86 -10.52 -0.15 6.29
N GLN A 87 -11.64 -0.22 6.98
CA GLN A 87 -12.81 0.62 6.74
C GLN A 87 -12.48 2.10 6.92
N ALA A 88 -11.73 2.45 7.97
CA ALA A 88 -11.37 3.83 8.25
C ALA A 88 -10.53 4.46 7.13
N VAL A 89 -9.73 3.66 6.42
CA VAL A 89 -8.95 4.12 5.26
C VAL A 89 -9.78 4.04 3.98
N ASN A 90 -10.36 2.88 3.70
CA ASN A 90 -11.04 2.61 2.44
C ASN A 90 -12.25 3.52 2.19
N SER A 91 -12.93 3.93 3.26
CA SER A 91 -14.07 4.86 3.15
C SER A 91 -13.68 6.28 2.74
N LYS A 92 -12.40 6.63 2.82
CA LYS A 92 -11.87 7.99 2.58
C LYS A 92 -11.26 8.18 1.19
N VAL A 93 -11.10 7.11 0.41
CA VAL A 93 -10.35 7.14 -0.86
C VAL A 93 -11.23 6.82 -2.06
N THR A 94 -10.81 7.33 -3.22
CA THR A 94 -11.47 7.09 -4.51
C THR A 94 -10.42 7.05 -5.63
N ASP A 95 -10.84 6.71 -6.84
CA ASP A 95 -9.99 6.68 -8.05
C ASP A 95 -8.76 5.78 -7.89
N LEU A 96 -8.94 4.62 -7.30
CA LEU A 96 -7.87 3.68 -6.97
C LEU A 96 -7.21 3.08 -8.22
N ILE A 97 -5.87 3.12 -8.23
CA ILE A 97 -5.02 2.45 -9.22
C ILE A 97 -4.00 1.63 -8.45
N PHE A 98 -3.79 0.37 -8.86
CA PHE A 98 -2.89 -0.56 -8.17
C PHE A 98 -1.81 -1.05 -9.13
N ALA A 99 -0.63 -1.33 -8.57
CA ALA A 99 0.45 -1.99 -9.30
C ALA A 99 1.33 -2.77 -8.34
N LEU A 100 1.90 -3.86 -8.82
CA LEU A 100 2.87 -4.65 -8.05
C LEU A 100 4.20 -4.61 -8.77
N TYR A 101 5.22 -4.14 -8.07
CA TYR A 101 6.60 -4.04 -8.53
C TYR A 101 7.49 -4.88 -7.62
N ARG A 102 8.68 -5.16 -8.08
CA ARG A 102 9.68 -5.85 -7.27
C ARG A 102 11.03 -5.21 -7.50
N ASP A 103 11.94 -5.42 -6.56
CA ASP A 103 13.33 -5.09 -6.78
C ASP A 103 13.90 -5.95 -7.90
N PHE A 104 14.75 -5.38 -8.72
CA PHE A 104 15.39 -6.09 -9.81
C PHE A 104 16.91 -5.90 -9.74
N PRO A 105 17.69 -6.97 -9.96
CA PRO A 105 17.25 -8.37 -10.07
C PRO A 105 16.86 -8.98 -8.73
N ASP A 106 16.03 -10.04 -8.78
CA ASP A 106 15.70 -10.82 -7.59
C ASP A 106 16.97 -11.49 -7.04
N ALA A 107 17.08 -11.58 -5.70
CA ALA A 107 18.27 -12.10 -5.04
C ALA A 107 18.60 -13.58 -5.39
N TRP A 108 17.58 -14.35 -5.76
CA TRP A 108 17.75 -15.78 -6.11
C TRP A 108 17.93 -16.02 -7.60
N ARG A 109 17.93 -14.98 -8.43
CA ARG A 109 18.14 -15.15 -9.87
C ARG A 109 19.59 -15.22 -10.22
N GLU A 110 19.90 -16.11 -11.14
CA GLU A 110 21.20 -16.12 -11.78
C GLU A 110 21.28 -14.93 -12.74
N ARG A 111 22.38 -14.22 -12.68
CA ARG A 111 22.64 -13.09 -13.55
C ARG A 111 22.61 -13.52 -15.01
N GLY A 112 21.84 -12.82 -15.85
CA GLY A 112 21.66 -13.15 -17.25
C GLY A 112 20.55 -14.16 -17.52
N GLN A 113 19.87 -14.63 -16.47
CA GLN A 113 18.76 -15.57 -16.59
C GLN A 113 17.42 -14.91 -16.22
N GLU A 114 17.41 -13.61 -16.03
CA GLU A 114 16.21 -12.85 -15.67
C GLU A 114 15.22 -12.83 -16.83
N ARG A 115 13.99 -13.22 -16.56
CA ARG A 115 12.94 -13.26 -17.60
C ARG A 115 11.80 -12.30 -17.33
N PHE A 116 11.39 -12.14 -16.10
CA PHE A 116 10.37 -11.14 -15.67
C PHE A 116 10.22 -11.09 -14.16
#